data_77a2d159334b4038eae1cd25d93ec145
#
_entry.id   77a2d159334b4038eae1cd25d93ec145
#
_cell.length_a   1.000
_cell.length_b   1.000
_cell.length_c   1.000
_cell.angle_alpha   90.00
_cell.angle_beta   90.00
_cell.angle_gamma   90.00
#
_symmetry.space_group_name_H-M   'P 1'
#
loop_
_entity.id
_entity.type
_entity.pdbx_description
1 polymer ?
#
loop_
_entity_poly.entity_id
_entity_poly.type
_entity_poly.pdbx_seq_one_letter_code
_entity_poly.pdbx_strand_id
1 'polypeptide(L)'
;MGDPAEEVRRAPGLTTLAPSVLVRIAQLTAMSVPGVTRMAAVPASVDRMFRRGAGEGVQIEVEDNRMSAELYLALDQGADARKVGREVQQAVARAIEQMVGMQVGQIDVHIEEIDFEPTEGEP
;
A
#
# COMPACT_ATOMS: atom_id res chain seq x y z
N MET A 1 -18.74 -2.97 32.63
CA MET A 1 -18.22 -2.51 31.40
C MET A 1 -18.90 -1.23 30.95
N GLY A 2 -18.13 -0.25 30.58
CA GLY A 2 -18.69 1.03 30.22
C GLY A 2 -19.20 1.05 28.81
N ASP A 3 -20.02 2.01 28.55
CA ASP A 3 -20.46 2.38 27.24
C ASP A 3 -19.24 2.78 26.41
N PRO A 4 -19.14 2.35 25.14
CA PRO A 4 -18.01 2.76 24.31
C PRO A 4 -17.81 4.27 24.23
N ALA A 5 -18.89 5.04 24.26
CA ALA A 5 -18.77 6.48 24.23
C ALA A 5 -18.13 7.01 25.52
N GLU A 6 -18.39 6.34 26.62
CA GLU A 6 -17.78 6.71 27.86
C GLU A 6 -16.29 6.42 27.86
N GLU A 7 -15.91 5.29 27.31
CA GLU A 7 -14.51 4.96 27.18
C GLU A 7 -13.77 5.96 26.32
N VAL A 8 -14.38 6.37 25.23
CA VAL A 8 -13.78 7.35 24.36
C VAL A 8 -13.56 8.66 25.09
N ARG A 9 -14.53 9.07 25.90
CA ARG A 9 -14.40 10.31 26.64
C ARG A 9 -13.30 10.26 27.67
N ARG A 10 -12.98 9.06 28.17
CA ARG A 10 -11.93 8.91 29.15
C ARG A 10 -10.56 8.77 28.55
N ALA A 11 -10.50 8.57 27.28
CA ALA A 11 -9.20 8.42 26.63
C ALA A 11 -8.41 9.69 26.79
N PRO A 12 -7.10 9.58 27.01
CA PRO A 12 -6.28 10.76 27.23
C PRO A 12 -6.11 11.62 25.98
N GLY A 13 -6.61 11.17 24.85
CA GLY A 13 -6.50 11.94 23.62
C GLY A 13 -6.82 11.08 22.43
N LEU A 14 -6.50 11.58 21.26
CA LEU A 14 -6.75 10.89 20.00
C LEU A 14 -5.46 10.34 19.44
N THR A 15 -5.57 9.20 18.80
CA THR A 15 -4.48 8.67 18.01
C THR A 15 -4.82 8.90 16.54
N THR A 16 -3.97 9.62 15.86
CA THR A 16 -4.16 9.86 14.44
C THR A 16 -2.96 9.33 13.68
N LEU A 17 -3.19 8.96 12.44
CA LEU A 17 -2.12 8.47 11.57
C LEU A 17 -1.96 9.43 10.42
N ALA A 18 -0.75 9.91 10.24
CA ALA A 18 -0.46 10.76 9.10
C ALA A 18 -0.60 9.95 7.82
N PRO A 19 -1.07 10.55 6.72
CA PRO A 19 -1.13 9.83 5.46
C PRO A 19 0.20 9.22 5.03
N SER A 20 1.31 9.86 5.39
CA SER A 20 2.62 9.31 5.07
C SER A 20 2.89 7.98 5.77
N VAL A 21 2.28 7.76 6.93
CA VAL A 21 2.41 6.48 7.61
C VAL A 21 1.68 5.40 6.83
N LEU A 22 0.49 5.72 6.32
CA LEU A 22 -0.26 4.77 5.51
C LEU A 22 0.50 4.43 4.23
N VAL A 23 1.11 5.43 3.61
CA VAL A 23 1.94 5.20 2.44
C VAL A 23 3.08 4.25 2.78
N ARG A 24 3.73 4.47 3.91
CA ARG A 24 4.86 3.64 4.30
C ARG A 24 4.45 2.20 4.58
N ILE A 25 3.30 2.02 5.23
CA ILE A 25 2.78 0.69 5.48
C ILE A 25 2.54 -0.03 4.15
N ALA A 26 1.92 0.66 3.21
CA ALA A 26 1.65 0.07 1.91
C ALA A 26 2.94 -0.31 1.17
N GLN A 27 3.94 0.58 1.21
CA GLN A 27 5.22 0.30 0.56
C GLN A 27 5.89 -0.92 1.16
N LEU A 28 6.03 -0.94 2.47
CA LEU A 28 6.74 -2.03 3.13
C LEU A 28 6.01 -3.35 2.95
N THR A 29 4.69 -3.31 3.02
CA THR A 29 3.90 -4.52 2.85
C THR A 29 4.03 -5.05 1.43
N ALA A 30 3.90 -4.18 0.44
CA ALA A 30 4.01 -4.61 -0.96
C ALA A 30 5.39 -5.20 -1.23
N MET A 31 6.42 -4.58 -0.69
CA MET A 31 7.77 -5.04 -0.93
C MET A 31 8.09 -6.35 -0.21
N SER A 32 7.27 -6.74 0.74
CA SER A 32 7.47 -8.02 1.43
C SER A 32 6.89 -9.19 0.66
N VAL A 33 6.11 -8.94 -0.37
CA VAL A 33 5.50 -10.01 -1.17
C VAL A 33 6.55 -10.57 -2.13
N PRO A 34 6.73 -11.89 -2.15
CA PRO A 34 7.71 -12.48 -3.07
C PRO A 34 7.40 -12.13 -4.51
N GLY A 35 8.41 -11.75 -5.25
CA GLY A 35 8.27 -11.36 -6.64
C GLY A 35 8.30 -9.85 -6.85
N VAL A 36 8.05 -9.06 -5.80
CA VAL A 36 8.15 -7.62 -5.89
C VAL A 36 9.60 -7.22 -5.64
N THR A 37 10.21 -6.53 -6.61
CA THR A 37 11.61 -6.12 -6.47
C THR A 37 11.73 -4.71 -5.88
N ARG A 38 10.81 -3.84 -6.22
CA ARG A 38 10.84 -2.47 -5.72
C ARG A 38 9.53 -1.78 -6.08
N MET A 39 9.33 -0.62 -5.49
CA MET A 39 8.25 0.23 -5.95
C MET A 39 8.68 0.89 -7.24
N ALA A 40 7.75 1.05 -8.17
CA ALA A 40 8.01 1.76 -9.41
C ALA A 40 7.53 3.19 -9.29
N ALA A 41 8.04 4.04 -10.15
CA ALA A 41 7.59 5.43 -10.15
C ALA A 41 6.16 5.53 -10.63
N VAL A 42 5.40 6.46 -10.06
CA VAL A 42 4.05 6.75 -10.53
C VAL A 42 4.19 7.40 -11.90
N PRO A 43 3.50 6.88 -12.93
CA PRO A 43 3.60 7.48 -14.26
C PRO A 43 3.15 8.92 -14.26
N ALA A 44 3.81 9.75 -15.08
CA ALA A 44 3.51 11.15 -15.14
C ALA A 44 2.08 11.41 -15.67
N SER A 45 1.54 10.45 -16.40
CA SER A 45 0.20 10.59 -16.95
C SER A 45 -0.90 10.35 -15.92
N VAL A 46 -0.54 9.86 -14.75
CA VAL A 46 -1.54 9.58 -13.74
C VAL A 46 -2.03 10.88 -13.13
N ASP A 47 -3.34 10.95 -12.94
CA ASP A 47 -3.96 12.10 -12.34
C ASP A 47 -3.47 12.26 -10.90
N ARG A 48 -3.08 13.47 -10.58
CA ARG A 48 -2.55 13.74 -9.26
C ARG A 48 -3.60 14.22 -8.30
N MET A 49 -4.79 13.74 -8.46
CA MET A 49 -5.87 14.13 -7.58
C MET A 49 -5.82 13.46 -6.22
N PHE A 50 -5.02 12.43 -6.08
CA PHE A 50 -4.84 11.81 -4.77
C PHE A 50 -3.99 12.74 -3.91
N ARG A 51 -4.65 13.43 -3.00
CA ARG A 51 -3.98 14.48 -2.22
C ARG A 51 -3.64 14.06 -0.82
N ARG A 52 -4.23 12.97 -0.34
CA ARG A 52 -4.08 12.61 1.04
C ARG A 52 -2.72 12.02 1.33
N GLY A 53 -2.15 11.34 0.37
CA GLY A 53 -0.83 10.80 0.58
C GLY A 53 -0.27 10.24 -0.70
N ALA A 54 1.03 10.46 -0.89
CA ALA A 54 1.73 9.92 -2.03
C ALA A 54 3.17 9.68 -1.60
N GLY A 55 3.77 8.69 -2.20
CA GLY A 55 5.16 8.38 -1.98
C GLY A 55 5.64 7.60 -3.15
N GLU A 56 6.84 7.03 -3.05
CA GLU A 56 7.38 6.29 -4.17
C GLU A 56 6.47 5.11 -4.48
N GLY A 57 5.85 5.14 -5.66
CA GLY A 57 5.01 4.06 -6.14
C GLY A 57 3.68 3.91 -5.43
N VAL A 58 3.28 4.83 -4.59
CA VAL A 58 2.02 4.72 -3.84
C VAL A 58 1.26 6.01 -3.90
N GLN A 59 -0.02 5.90 -4.19
CA GLN A 59 -0.95 7.01 -4.02
C GLN A 59 -2.11 6.49 -3.21
N ILE A 60 -2.51 7.23 -2.18
CA ILE A 60 -3.63 6.82 -1.36
C ILE A 60 -4.67 7.91 -1.29
N GLU A 61 -5.89 7.49 -1.03
CA GLU A 61 -6.99 8.37 -0.78
C GLU A 61 -7.73 7.87 0.44
N VAL A 62 -7.98 8.79 1.37
CA VAL A 62 -8.70 8.47 2.59
C VAL A 62 -9.99 9.27 2.59
N GLU A 63 -11.10 8.58 2.79
CA GLU A 63 -12.40 9.23 2.86
C GLU A 63 -13.13 8.59 4.02
N ASP A 64 -13.49 9.40 4.99
CA ASP A 64 -14.05 8.92 6.24
C ASP A 64 -13.06 7.94 6.87
N ASN A 65 -13.45 6.74 7.15
CA ASN A 65 -12.54 5.75 7.72
C ASN A 65 -12.20 4.68 6.69
N ARG A 66 -12.11 5.07 5.41
CA ARG A 66 -11.90 4.13 4.33
C ARG A 66 -10.70 4.57 3.51
N MET A 67 -9.79 3.65 3.26
CA MET A 67 -8.57 3.92 2.53
C MET A 67 -8.57 3.14 1.23
N SER A 68 -8.28 3.83 0.13
CA SER A 68 -8.04 3.21 -1.16
C SER A 68 -6.64 3.58 -1.61
N ALA A 69 -6.04 2.72 -2.42
CA ALA A 69 -4.65 2.94 -2.80
C ALA A 69 -4.41 2.47 -4.22
N GLU A 70 -3.42 3.08 -4.84
CA GLU A 70 -2.83 2.60 -6.08
C GLU A 70 -1.36 2.37 -5.85
N LEU A 71 -0.91 1.20 -6.26
CA LEU A 71 0.47 0.78 -6.05
C LEU A 71 1.10 0.49 -7.39
N TYR A 72 2.28 1.01 -7.59
CA TYR A 72 3.02 0.85 -8.84
C TYR A 72 4.29 0.07 -8.52
N LEU A 73 4.43 -1.09 -9.14
CA LEU A 73 5.43 -2.06 -8.74
C LEU A 73 6.30 -2.47 -9.90
N ALA A 74 7.51 -2.87 -9.56
CA ALA A 74 8.38 -3.61 -10.45
C ALA A 74 8.48 -5.03 -9.92
N LEU A 75 8.46 -5.98 -10.82
CA LEU A 75 8.50 -7.39 -10.45
C LEU A 75 9.74 -8.05 -11.01
N ASP A 76 10.13 -9.13 -10.34
CA ASP A 76 11.17 -9.99 -10.85
C ASP A 76 10.69 -10.68 -12.12
N GLN A 77 11.62 -10.92 -13.06
CA GLN A 77 11.27 -11.49 -14.36
C GLN A 77 10.62 -12.86 -14.26
N GLY A 78 10.89 -13.60 -13.19
CA GLY A 78 10.31 -14.91 -13.01
C GLY A 78 8.99 -14.93 -12.27
N ALA A 79 8.48 -13.78 -11.91
CA ALA A 79 7.27 -13.73 -11.10
C ALA A 79 6.02 -13.85 -11.96
N ASP A 80 4.98 -14.43 -11.37
CA ASP A 80 3.67 -14.47 -11.98
C ASP A 80 2.96 -13.17 -11.62
N ALA A 81 2.85 -12.26 -12.57
CA ALA A 81 2.37 -10.92 -12.29
C ALA A 81 0.97 -10.90 -11.68
N ARG A 82 0.07 -11.71 -12.20
CA ARG A 82 -1.30 -11.70 -11.69
C ARG A 82 -1.37 -12.25 -10.27
N LYS A 83 -0.59 -13.28 -10.01
CA LYS A 83 -0.57 -13.86 -8.67
C LYS A 83 0.05 -12.89 -7.68
N VAL A 84 1.16 -12.27 -8.06
CA VAL A 84 1.82 -11.30 -7.18
C VAL A 84 0.89 -10.12 -6.92
N GLY A 85 0.20 -9.65 -7.97
CA GLY A 85 -0.74 -8.55 -7.81
C GLY A 85 -1.82 -8.86 -6.79
N ARG A 86 -2.39 -10.05 -6.86
CA ARG A 86 -3.42 -10.45 -5.89
C ARG A 86 -2.85 -10.55 -4.50
N GLU A 87 -1.66 -11.09 -4.38
CA GLU A 87 -1.03 -11.22 -3.06
C GLU A 87 -0.75 -9.85 -2.45
N VAL A 88 -0.30 -8.91 -3.27
CA VAL A 88 -0.08 -7.55 -2.78
C VAL A 88 -1.39 -6.92 -2.32
N GLN A 89 -2.44 -7.06 -3.13
CA GLN A 89 -3.73 -6.50 -2.75
C GLN A 89 -4.21 -7.04 -1.41
N GLN A 90 -4.11 -8.33 -1.24
CA GLN A 90 -4.56 -8.96 0.00
C GLN A 90 -3.70 -8.57 1.18
N ALA A 91 -2.39 -8.53 0.98
CA ALA A 91 -1.47 -8.22 2.06
C ALA A 91 -1.64 -6.77 2.53
N VAL A 92 -1.76 -5.84 1.58
CA VAL A 92 -1.92 -4.43 1.94
C VAL A 92 -3.27 -4.22 2.62
N ALA A 93 -4.32 -4.82 2.08
CA ALA A 93 -5.64 -4.68 2.70
C ALA A 93 -5.62 -5.19 4.14
N ARG A 94 -5.01 -6.36 4.33
CA ARG A 94 -4.96 -6.94 5.67
C ARG A 94 -4.13 -6.07 6.62
N ALA A 95 -3.01 -5.56 6.14
CA ALA A 95 -2.17 -4.72 6.99
C ALA A 95 -2.91 -3.46 7.44
N ILE A 96 -3.62 -2.83 6.51
CA ILE A 96 -4.37 -1.62 6.85
C ILE A 96 -5.48 -1.96 7.84
N GLU A 97 -6.21 -3.04 7.60
CA GLU A 97 -7.29 -3.40 8.50
C GLU A 97 -6.79 -3.75 9.89
N GLN A 98 -5.70 -4.50 9.97
CA GLN A 98 -5.23 -5.01 11.25
C GLN A 98 -4.38 -4.01 12.01
N MET A 99 -3.50 -3.29 11.31
CA MET A 99 -2.60 -2.36 11.99
C MET A 99 -3.26 -1.02 12.25
N VAL A 100 -4.14 -0.59 11.38
CA VAL A 100 -4.66 0.76 11.41
C VAL A 100 -6.12 0.77 11.84
N GLY A 101 -6.84 -0.30 11.56
CA GLY A 101 -8.26 -0.36 11.91
C GLY A 101 -9.15 0.39 10.94
N MET A 102 -8.65 0.72 9.75
CA MET A 102 -9.45 1.39 8.75
C MET A 102 -10.11 0.39 7.83
N GLN A 103 -11.22 0.79 7.27
CA GLN A 103 -11.81 0.02 6.18
C GLN A 103 -10.97 0.22 4.93
N VAL A 104 -10.98 -0.81 4.09
CA VAL A 104 -10.22 -0.76 2.85
C VAL A 104 -11.20 -0.74 1.69
N GLY A 105 -11.03 0.24 0.81
CA GLY A 105 -11.78 0.33 -0.42
C GLY A 105 -11.12 -0.50 -1.49
N GLN A 106 -10.55 0.16 -2.48
CA GLN A 106 -9.87 -0.51 -3.57
C GLN A 106 -8.37 -0.42 -3.40
N ILE A 107 -7.71 -1.53 -3.66
CA ILE A 107 -6.26 -1.56 -3.76
C ILE A 107 -5.95 -1.97 -5.19
N ASP A 108 -5.56 -1.01 -6.00
CA ASP A 108 -5.23 -1.27 -7.39
C ASP A 108 -3.73 -1.42 -7.53
N VAL A 109 -3.32 -2.45 -8.23
CA VAL A 109 -1.91 -2.75 -8.42
C VAL A 109 -1.58 -2.65 -9.89
N HIS A 110 -0.57 -1.84 -10.18
CA HIS A 110 -0.10 -1.61 -11.54
C HIS A 110 1.33 -2.12 -11.63
N ILE A 111 1.56 -3.06 -12.53
CA ILE A 111 2.90 -3.57 -12.77
C ILE A 111 3.50 -2.72 -13.87
N GLU A 112 4.46 -1.90 -13.51
CA GLU A 112 5.02 -0.92 -14.45
C GLU A 112 6.32 -1.36 -15.06
N GLU A 113 7.04 -2.24 -14.37
CA GLU A 113 8.35 -2.66 -14.85
C GLU A 113 8.60 -4.09 -14.46
N ILE A 114 9.40 -4.74 -15.27
CA ILE A 114 9.93 -6.07 -14.97
C ILE A 114 11.44 -5.91 -14.86
N ASP A 115 11.97 -6.29 -13.72
CA ASP A 115 13.41 -6.17 -13.49
C ASP A 115 14.06 -7.47 -13.94
N PHE A 116 14.93 -7.37 -14.92
CA PHE A 116 15.67 -8.51 -15.44
C PHE A 116 17.05 -8.48 -14.79
N GLU A 117 17.33 -9.52 -14.04
CA GLU A 117 18.61 -9.59 -13.40
C GLU A 117 19.63 -10.18 -14.36
N PRO A 118 20.87 -9.71 -14.28
CA PRO A 118 21.90 -10.34 -15.10
C PRO A 118 22.00 -11.80 -14.72
N THR A 119 22.06 -12.66 -15.72
CA THR A 119 22.25 -14.07 -15.47
C THR A 119 23.64 -14.27 -14.91
N GLU A 120 23.73 -15.17 -13.94
CA GLU A 120 24.99 -15.46 -13.35
C GLU A 120 25.95 -15.96 -14.41
N GLY A 121 27.15 -15.42 -14.45
CA GLY A 121 28.11 -15.79 -15.46
C GLY A 121 28.03 -14.94 -16.72
N GLU A 122 27.07 -14.06 -16.79
CA GLU A 122 27.04 -13.15 -17.90
C GLU A 122 28.03 -12.03 -17.70
N PRO A 123 28.66 -11.61 -18.79
CA PRO A 123 29.61 -10.51 -18.69
C PRO A 123 28.97 -9.20 -18.31
#